data_47982ab229515fd28f8696b7a5e2dc60
#
_entry.id   47982ab229515fd28f8696b7a5e2dc60
#
_cell.length_a   1.000
_cell.length_b   1.000
_cell.length_c   1.000
_cell.angle_alpha   90.00
_cell.angle_beta   90.00
_cell.angle_gamma   90.00
#
_symmetry.space_group_name_H-M   'P 1'
#
loop_
_entity.id
_entity.type
_entity.pdbx_description
1 polymer ?
#
loop_
_entity_poly.entity_id
_entity_poly.type
_entity_poly.pdbx_seq_one_letter_code
_entity_poly.pdbx_strand_id
1 'polypeptide(L)'
;MERRDYAKLLATVGGLTAVGSLTAPLAGLTRVFERSYTGPVYSDGIYLVDGEGERVSESALAEGEKMTVFPEPRPGIERAPTLLVRHAKEAYSGGTKLEYTVAGYAAYSKVCTHAGCMVSNEEGETLVCPCHFGKFDPTAGAKVVGGPPPRPLPQLPITLSSEGYLIATGDFEGPVGAGGE
;
A
#
# COMPACT_ATOMS: atom_id res chain seq x y z
N MET A 1 64.53 23.48 -5.53
CA MET A 1 63.36 23.06 -4.73
C MET A 1 63.83 22.10 -3.66
N GLU A 2 63.68 22.46 -2.39
CA GLU A 2 64.13 21.64 -1.29
C GLU A 2 63.10 20.50 -0.99
N ARG A 3 63.60 19.38 -0.44
CA ARG A 3 62.74 18.21 -0.12
C ARG A 3 61.50 18.55 0.72
N ARG A 4 61.60 19.63 1.48
CA ARG A 4 60.49 20.19 2.28
C ARG A 4 59.36 20.77 1.47
N ASP A 5 59.68 21.36 0.30
CA ASP A 5 58.68 21.96 -0.59
C ASP A 5 57.87 20.91 -1.31
N TYR A 6 58.48 19.75 -1.67
CA TYR A 6 57.78 18.60 -2.24
C TYR A 6 56.79 17.97 -1.25
N ALA A 7 57.19 17.88 0.00
CA ALA A 7 56.30 17.32 1.05
C ALA A 7 55.03 18.18 1.26
N LYS A 8 55.19 19.50 1.27
CA LYS A 8 54.07 20.44 1.37
C LYS A 8 53.15 20.39 0.15
N LEU A 9 53.71 20.27 -1.08
CA LEU A 9 52.91 20.16 -2.29
C LEU A 9 52.12 18.87 -2.34
N LEU A 10 52.70 17.76 -1.94
CA LEU A 10 52.02 16.46 -1.86
C LEU A 10 50.91 16.44 -0.80
N ALA A 11 51.11 17.09 0.34
CA ALA A 11 50.12 17.18 1.41
C ALA A 11 48.92 18.04 0.97
N THR A 12 49.13 19.14 0.23
CA THR A 12 48.04 19.99 -0.25
C THR A 12 47.23 19.33 -1.38
N VAL A 13 47.92 18.66 -2.34
CA VAL A 13 47.23 17.93 -3.43
C VAL A 13 46.51 16.72 -2.91
N GLY A 14 47.14 15.95 -2.03
CA GLY A 14 46.52 14.77 -1.39
C GLY A 14 45.31 15.12 -0.52
N GLY A 15 45.38 16.25 0.21
CA GLY A 15 44.29 16.73 1.06
C GLY A 15 43.07 17.17 0.25
N LEU A 16 43.25 17.85 -0.85
CA LEU A 16 42.18 18.32 -1.77
C LEU A 16 41.48 17.14 -2.46
N THR A 17 42.22 16.11 -2.86
CA THR A 17 41.64 14.92 -3.51
C THR A 17 40.86 14.05 -2.50
N ALA A 18 41.31 13.95 -1.24
CA ALA A 18 40.63 13.19 -0.21
C ALA A 18 39.28 13.84 0.18
N VAL A 19 39.23 15.17 0.30
CA VAL A 19 37.98 15.88 0.60
C VAL A 19 36.99 15.79 -0.57
N GLY A 20 37.46 15.91 -1.83
CA GLY A 20 36.62 15.77 -3.01
C GLY A 20 36.03 14.35 -3.17
N SER A 21 36.79 13.32 -2.80
CA SER A 21 36.36 11.92 -2.89
C SER A 21 35.33 11.52 -1.81
N LEU A 22 35.28 12.20 -0.68
CA LEU A 22 34.33 11.93 0.39
C LEU A 22 33.00 12.67 0.21
N THR A 23 33.00 13.79 -0.51
CA THR A 23 31.76 14.58 -0.73
C THR A 23 30.92 14.05 -1.89
N ALA A 24 31.53 13.43 -2.92
CA ALA A 24 30.82 12.92 -4.08
C ALA A 24 29.86 11.75 -3.76
N PRO A 25 30.22 10.74 -2.95
CA PRO A 25 29.28 9.68 -2.58
C PRO A 25 28.17 10.15 -1.63
N LEU A 26 28.44 11.14 -0.76
CA LEU A 26 27.41 11.71 0.12
C LEU A 26 26.38 12.55 -0.66
N ALA A 27 26.78 13.25 -1.70
CA ALA A 27 25.86 14.00 -2.56
C ALA A 27 24.98 13.07 -3.42
N GLY A 28 25.42 11.84 -3.69
CA GLY A 28 24.62 10.81 -4.34
C GLY A 28 23.60 10.15 -3.41
N LEU A 29 23.94 10.00 -2.13
CA LEU A 29 23.06 9.38 -1.13
C LEU A 29 21.89 10.30 -0.70
N THR A 30 22.04 11.61 -0.82
CA THR A 30 20.97 12.58 -0.49
C THR A 30 19.93 12.73 -1.59
N ARG A 31 20.05 12.02 -2.73
CA ARG A 31 19.12 12.06 -3.85
C ARG A 31 18.24 10.81 -3.97
N VAL A 32 18.17 9.97 -2.97
CA VAL A 32 17.04 9.06 -2.81
C VAL A 32 15.87 9.91 -2.28
N PHE A 33 15.36 10.80 -3.13
CA PHE A 33 14.05 11.36 -2.92
C PHE A 33 13.09 10.17 -3.08
N GLU A 34 12.53 9.72 -1.97
CA GLU A 34 11.28 9.00 -1.99
C GLU A 34 10.32 9.86 -2.82
N ARG A 35 10.10 9.46 -4.07
CA ARG A 35 9.03 10.05 -4.86
C ARG A 35 7.75 9.58 -4.21
N SER A 36 7.23 10.38 -3.29
CA SER A 36 5.88 10.20 -2.79
C SER A 36 4.96 10.19 -4.01
N TYR A 37 4.46 9.04 -4.37
CA TYR A 37 3.50 8.91 -5.45
C TYR A 37 2.19 9.57 -5.02
N THR A 38 1.81 10.63 -5.69
CA THR A 38 0.59 11.42 -5.39
C THR A 38 -0.58 11.10 -6.32
N GLY A 39 -0.38 10.21 -7.31
CA GLY A 39 -1.42 9.78 -8.23
C GLY A 39 -2.44 8.82 -7.61
N PRO A 40 -3.45 8.40 -8.39
CA PRO A 40 -4.40 7.37 -7.97
C PRO A 40 -3.66 6.04 -7.75
N VAL A 41 -4.08 5.29 -6.72
CA VAL A 41 -3.49 3.96 -6.44
C VAL A 41 -3.97 2.94 -7.47
N TYR A 42 -5.24 3.03 -7.84
CA TYR A 42 -5.87 2.23 -8.87
C TYR A 42 -6.49 3.15 -9.94
N SER A 43 -6.80 2.58 -11.09
CA SER A 43 -7.59 3.20 -12.15
C SER A 43 -8.44 2.12 -12.82
N ASP A 44 -9.41 2.54 -13.62
CA ASP A 44 -10.28 1.63 -14.35
C ASP A 44 -9.49 0.62 -15.21
N GLY A 45 -9.90 -0.65 -15.15
CA GLY A 45 -9.30 -1.76 -15.90
C GLY A 45 -7.99 -2.32 -15.34
N ILE A 46 -7.48 -1.83 -14.18
CA ILE A 46 -6.27 -2.37 -13.56
C ILE A 46 -6.58 -3.71 -12.89
N TYR A 47 -5.84 -4.76 -13.27
CA TYR A 47 -5.93 -6.07 -12.62
C TYR A 47 -5.43 -6.03 -11.19
N LEU A 48 -6.10 -6.80 -10.32
CA LEU A 48 -5.60 -7.11 -8.99
C LEU A 48 -4.65 -8.30 -9.08
N VAL A 49 -3.46 -8.16 -8.50
CA VAL A 49 -2.45 -9.21 -8.43
C VAL A 49 -2.10 -9.54 -6.99
N ASP A 50 -1.67 -10.78 -6.74
CA ASP A 50 -1.19 -11.22 -5.43
C ASP A 50 0.25 -10.76 -5.12
N GLY A 51 0.85 -11.33 -4.05
CA GLY A 51 2.23 -11.06 -3.61
C GLY A 51 3.27 -11.45 -4.65
N GLU A 52 3.03 -12.43 -5.47
CA GLU A 52 3.90 -12.96 -6.53
C GLU A 52 3.73 -12.22 -7.86
N GLY A 53 2.64 -11.46 -8.04
CA GLY A 53 2.31 -10.72 -9.26
C GLY A 53 1.37 -11.46 -10.19
N GLU A 54 0.80 -12.58 -9.72
CA GLU A 54 -0.18 -13.35 -10.47
C GLU A 54 -1.58 -12.69 -10.36
N ARG A 55 -2.32 -12.67 -11.47
CA ARG A 55 -3.68 -12.10 -11.49
C ARG A 55 -4.65 -12.91 -10.66
N VAL A 56 -5.44 -12.24 -9.85
CA VAL A 56 -6.41 -12.86 -8.95
C VAL A 56 -7.68 -13.23 -9.71
N SER A 57 -7.98 -14.52 -9.79
CA SER A 57 -9.19 -15.04 -10.43
C SER A 57 -10.40 -15.02 -9.50
N GLU A 58 -11.62 -15.20 -10.06
CA GLU A 58 -12.86 -15.33 -9.29
C GLU A 58 -12.83 -16.49 -8.29
N SER A 59 -12.05 -17.53 -8.54
CA SER A 59 -11.91 -18.71 -7.68
C SER A 59 -10.77 -18.64 -6.67
N ALA A 60 -10.07 -17.52 -6.54
CA ALA A 60 -8.85 -17.40 -5.75
C ALA A 60 -9.07 -17.59 -4.24
N LEU A 61 -10.23 -17.21 -3.69
CA LEU A 61 -10.58 -17.37 -2.29
C LEU A 61 -11.86 -18.19 -2.12
N ALA A 62 -11.93 -18.99 -1.06
CA ALA A 62 -13.17 -19.51 -0.55
C ALA A 62 -13.92 -18.46 0.29
N GLU A 63 -15.20 -18.71 0.62
CA GLU A 63 -15.96 -17.84 1.53
C GLU A 63 -15.30 -17.82 2.92
N GLY A 64 -15.20 -16.63 3.50
CA GLY A 64 -14.54 -16.38 4.78
C GLY A 64 -13.02 -16.16 4.65
N GLU A 65 -12.45 -16.38 3.46
CA GLU A 65 -11.02 -16.14 3.24
C GLU A 65 -10.72 -14.70 2.82
N LYS A 66 -9.45 -14.34 2.96
CA LYS A 66 -8.92 -13.04 2.57
C LYS A 66 -7.49 -13.14 2.11
N MET A 67 -7.05 -12.18 1.31
CA MET A 67 -5.68 -12.04 0.85
C MET A 67 -5.28 -10.58 0.70
N THR A 68 -3.98 -10.33 0.59
CA THR A 68 -3.46 -9.02 0.19
C THR A 68 -3.24 -9.01 -1.31
N VAL A 69 -3.76 -7.98 -1.96
CA VAL A 69 -3.60 -7.77 -3.40
C VAL A 69 -3.05 -6.39 -3.71
N PHE A 70 -2.59 -6.19 -4.94
CA PHE A 70 -1.92 -4.98 -5.41
C PHE A 70 -2.39 -4.64 -6.82
N PRO A 71 -2.23 -3.38 -7.28
CA PRO A 71 -2.49 -3.02 -8.68
C PRO A 71 -1.44 -3.60 -9.63
N GLU A 72 -1.82 -4.01 -10.83
CA GLU A 72 -0.92 -4.37 -11.93
C GLU A 72 -0.80 -3.17 -12.93
N PRO A 73 0.42 -2.71 -13.31
CA PRO A 73 1.71 -3.06 -12.74
C PRO A 73 1.86 -2.50 -11.33
N ARG A 74 2.66 -3.15 -10.49
CA ARG A 74 2.91 -2.67 -9.12
C ARG A 74 3.81 -1.43 -9.16
N PRO A 75 3.31 -0.22 -9.11
CA PRO A 75 4.15 0.90 -8.73
C PRO A 75 4.45 0.71 -7.23
N GLY A 76 5.68 0.93 -6.78
CA GLY A 76 6.08 0.84 -5.36
C GLY A 76 5.40 1.94 -4.52
N ILE A 77 4.07 1.86 -4.42
CA ILE A 77 3.23 2.83 -3.71
C ILE A 77 2.91 2.25 -2.34
N GLU A 78 3.29 2.92 -1.27
CA GLU A 78 2.99 2.51 0.11
C GLU A 78 1.50 2.31 0.37
N ARG A 79 0.63 3.00 -0.36
CA ARG A 79 -0.83 2.93 -0.26
C ARG A 79 -1.47 1.80 -1.07
N ALA A 80 -0.70 1.08 -1.88
CA ALA A 80 -1.20 0.04 -2.78
C ALA A 80 -1.72 -1.23 -2.09
N PRO A 81 -1.20 -1.69 -0.93
CA PRO A 81 -1.70 -2.90 -0.30
C PRO A 81 -3.19 -2.82 -0.05
N THR A 82 -3.91 -3.80 -0.58
CA THR A 82 -5.37 -3.89 -0.56
C THR A 82 -5.78 -5.20 0.07
N LEU A 83 -6.71 -5.15 1.01
CA LEU A 83 -7.35 -6.33 1.59
C LEU A 83 -8.50 -6.75 0.68
N LEU A 84 -8.38 -7.92 0.08
CA LEU A 84 -9.46 -8.59 -0.63
C LEU A 84 -10.07 -9.62 0.31
N VAL A 85 -11.37 -9.54 0.52
CA VAL A 85 -12.14 -10.47 1.36
C VAL A 85 -13.25 -11.11 0.52
N ARG A 86 -13.64 -12.35 0.85
CA ARG A 86 -14.77 -13.01 0.21
C ARG A 86 -15.76 -13.50 1.27
N HIS A 87 -17.01 -13.08 1.15
CA HIS A 87 -18.13 -13.54 1.97
C HIS A 87 -19.34 -13.83 1.09
N ALA A 88 -20.31 -14.59 1.60
CA ALA A 88 -21.61 -14.69 0.95
C ALA A 88 -22.20 -13.28 0.75
N LYS A 89 -22.85 -13.03 -0.36
CA LYS A 89 -23.38 -11.70 -0.70
C LYS A 89 -24.31 -11.16 0.39
N GLU A 90 -25.07 -12.07 1.02
CA GLU A 90 -26.04 -11.79 2.07
C GLU A 90 -25.38 -11.42 3.41
N ALA A 91 -24.10 -11.73 3.59
CA ALA A 91 -23.34 -11.35 4.78
C ALA A 91 -22.99 -9.87 4.80
N TYR A 92 -22.95 -9.23 3.62
CA TYR A 92 -22.66 -7.81 3.54
C TYR A 92 -23.83 -6.95 4.00
N SER A 93 -23.57 -5.95 4.81
CA SER A 93 -24.55 -5.05 5.41
C SER A 93 -24.34 -3.58 4.96
N GLY A 94 -25.23 -2.69 5.39
CA GLY A 94 -25.41 -1.34 4.90
C GLY A 94 -24.22 -0.36 4.91
N GLY A 95 -23.05 -0.77 5.40
CA GLY A 95 -21.81 -0.02 5.25
C GLY A 95 -21.03 -0.37 3.98
N THR A 96 -21.26 -1.58 3.43
CA THR A 96 -20.61 -2.04 2.19
C THR A 96 -21.39 -1.53 0.99
N LYS A 97 -20.71 -0.87 0.07
CA LYS A 97 -21.27 -0.51 -1.24
C LYS A 97 -21.28 -1.75 -2.12
N LEU A 98 -22.46 -2.35 -2.28
CA LEU A 98 -22.62 -3.59 -3.02
C LEU A 98 -22.32 -3.45 -4.50
N GLU A 99 -22.50 -2.27 -5.07
CA GLU A 99 -22.11 -1.93 -6.45
C GLU A 99 -20.59 -1.98 -6.69
N TYR A 100 -19.78 -2.00 -5.61
CA TYR A 100 -18.32 -2.12 -5.65
C TYR A 100 -17.84 -3.53 -5.34
N THR A 101 -18.77 -4.49 -5.25
CA THR A 101 -18.48 -5.89 -4.97
C THR A 101 -18.80 -6.76 -6.18
N VAL A 102 -18.16 -7.90 -6.30
CA VAL A 102 -18.42 -8.88 -7.37
C VAL A 102 -18.17 -10.30 -6.85
N ALA A 103 -19.03 -11.24 -7.15
CA ALA A 103 -18.90 -12.67 -6.83
C ALA A 103 -18.60 -12.93 -5.33
N GLY A 104 -19.14 -12.10 -4.44
CA GLY A 104 -18.87 -12.17 -3.00
C GLY A 104 -17.56 -11.51 -2.55
N TYR A 105 -16.79 -10.93 -3.47
CA TYR A 105 -15.59 -10.18 -3.13
C TYR A 105 -15.89 -8.73 -2.80
N ALA A 106 -15.22 -8.24 -1.75
CA ALA A 106 -15.09 -6.82 -1.46
C ALA A 106 -13.60 -6.49 -1.23
N ALA A 107 -13.18 -5.31 -1.61
CA ALA A 107 -11.80 -4.87 -1.49
C ALA A 107 -11.71 -3.57 -0.70
N TYR A 108 -10.76 -3.50 0.25
CA TYR A 108 -10.54 -2.35 1.12
C TYR A 108 -9.06 -2.00 1.18
N SER A 109 -8.73 -0.74 1.37
CA SER A 109 -7.35 -0.38 1.67
C SER A 109 -6.84 -1.15 2.89
N LYS A 110 -5.63 -1.70 2.81
CA LYS A 110 -4.95 -2.34 3.94
C LYS A 110 -4.29 -1.34 4.89
N VAL A 111 -4.26 -0.06 4.53
CA VAL A 111 -3.60 0.99 5.31
C VAL A 111 -4.57 1.58 6.33
N CYS A 112 -4.25 1.40 7.61
CA CYS A 112 -5.07 1.84 8.74
C CYS A 112 -5.26 3.36 8.74
N THR A 113 -6.50 3.80 8.92
CA THR A 113 -6.88 5.21 8.91
C THR A 113 -6.46 5.99 10.16
N HIS A 114 -5.92 5.32 11.19
CA HIS A 114 -5.38 5.99 12.39
C HIS A 114 -3.99 6.57 12.16
N ALA A 115 -3.00 5.72 11.86
CA ALA A 115 -1.60 6.11 11.78
C ALA A 115 -0.85 5.47 10.58
N GLY A 116 -1.57 4.94 9.59
CA GLY A 116 -0.97 4.38 8.39
C GLY A 116 -0.36 2.98 8.52
N CYS A 117 -0.47 2.32 9.67
CA CYS A 117 0.00 0.93 9.82
C CYS A 117 -0.81 -0.04 8.94
N MET A 118 -0.21 -1.18 8.57
CA MET A 118 -0.93 -2.24 7.85
C MET A 118 -1.91 -2.97 8.78
N VAL A 119 -3.15 -3.13 8.32
CA VAL A 119 -4.16 -3.98 8.95
C VAL A 119 -3.81 -5.42 8.58
N SER A 120 -3.17 -6.16 9.50
CA SER A 120 -2.57 -7.47 9.22
C SER A 120 -3.02 -8.58 10.15
N ASN A 121 -3.71 -8.26 11.22
CA ASN A 121 -4.22 -9.22 12.20
C ASN A 121 -5.73 -9.37 12.09
N GLU A 122 -6.28 -10.35 12.80
CA GLU A 122 -7.69 -10.64 12.85
C GLU A 122 -8.11 -11.21 14.21
N GLU A 123 -9.35 -10.94 14.57
CA GLU A 123 -10.05 -11.56 15.71
C GLU A 123 -11.41 -12.08 15.21
N GLY A 124 -11.51 -13.39 14.93
CA GLY A 124 -12.64 -13.95 14.19
C GLY A 124 -12.69 -13.34 12.78
N GLU A 125 -13.83 -12.76 12.40
CA GLU A 125 -14.00 -12.07 11.10
C GLU A 125 -13.55 -10.61 11.13
N THR A 126 -13.23 -10.07 12.31
CA THR A 126 -12.84 -8.66 12.48
C THR A 126 -11.39 -8.47 12.05
N LEU A 127 -11.15 -7.50 11.18
CA LEU A 127 -9.82 -7.06 10.77
C LEU A 127 -9.20 -6.19 11.86
N VAL A 128 -7.94 -6.43 12.22
CA VAL A 128 -7.25 -5.75 13.32
C VAL A 128 -5.94 -5.12 12.86
N CYS A 129 -5.76 -3.83 13.17
CA CYS A 129 -4.50 -3.15 13.03
C CYS A 129 -3.63 -3.39 14.28
N PRO A 130 -2.45 -4.01 14.18
CA PRO A 130 -1.66 -4.38 15.35
C PRO A 130 -1.02 -3.21 16.09
N CYS A 131 -0.86 -2.04 15.45
CA CYS A 131 -0.18 -0.90 16.07
C CYS A 131 -0.94 -0.32 17.27
N HIS A 132 -2.25 -0.11 17.14
CA HIS A 132 -3.08 0.51 18.18
C HIS A 132 -4.45 -0.17 18.32
N PHE A 133 -4.55 -1.43 17.88
CA PHE A 133 -5.75 -2.26 18.01
C PHE A 133 -7.03 -1.67 17.38
N GLY A 134 -6.85 -0.91 16.27
CA GLY A 134 -7.97 -0.49 15.44
C GLY A 134 -8.68 -1.70 14.85
N LYS A 135 -10.00 -1.79 15.00
CA LYS A 135 -10.82 -2.92 14.57
C LYS A 135 -11.81 -2.49 13.52
N PHE A 136 -11.94 -3.30 12.47
CA PHE A 136 -12.79 -3.02 11.32
C PHE A 136 -13.65 -4.24 10.96
N ASP A 137 -14.90 -4.01 10.61
CA ASP A 137 -15.84 -5.04 10.16
C ASP A 137 -15.86 -5.09 8.63
N PRO A 138 -15.28 -6.12 7.99
CA PRO A 138 -15.21 -6.19 6.52
C PRO A 138 -16.57 -6.40 5.85
N THR A 139 -17.57 -6.93 6.58
CA THR A 139 -18.91 -7.16 6.03
C THR A 139 -19.79 -5.92 6.09
N ALA A 140 -19.35 -4.88 6.81
CA ALA A 140 -20.08 -3.63 6.97
C ALA A 140 -19.28 -2.42 6.46
N GLY A 141 -18.66 -2.54 5.28
CA GLY A 141 -17.89 -1.47 4.64
C GLY A 141 -16.59 -1.16 5.36
N ALA A 142 -15.96 -2.15 5.99
CA ALA A 142 -14.80 -2.00 6.85
C ALA A 142 -14.94 -0.86 7.86
N LYS A 143 -16.19 -0.69 8.41
CA LYS A 143 -16.45 0.31 9.45
C LYS A 143 -15.64 0.02 10.70
N VAL A 144 -15.30 1.07 11.43
CA VAL A 144 -14.62 0.96 12.73
C VAL A 144 -15.57 0.35 13.75
N VAL A 145 -15.16 -0.75 14.37
CA VAL A 145 -15.87 -1.43 15.46
C VAL A 145 -15.08 -1.41 16.76
N GLY A 146 -13.89 -0.80 16.77
CA GLY A 146 -13.09 -0.63 17.98
C GLY A 146 -11.76 0.09 17.72
N GLY A 147 -11.19 0.63 18.79
CA GLY A 147 -9.90 1.33 18.75
C GLY A 147 -9.97 2.76 18.21
N PRO A 148 -8.81 3.38 17.95
CA PRO A 148 -8.69 4.80 17.65
C PRO A 148 -8.90 5.23 16.18
N PRO A 149 -9.09 4.37 15.17
CA PRO A 149 -9.28 4.83 13.79
C PRO A 149 -10.47 5.79 13.68
N PRO A 150 -10.32 6.95 13.00
CA PRO A 150 -11.39 7.96 12.91
C PRO A 150 -12.43 7.62 11.85
N ARG A 151 -12.18 6.70 10.92
CA ARG A 151 -13.04 6.39 9.78
C ARG A 151 -12.82 4.96 9.26
N PRO A 152 -13.77 4.41 8.47
CA PRO A 152 -13.62 3.12 7.80
C PRO A 152 -12.38 3.04 6.92
N LEU A 153 -11.94 1.82 6.60
CA LEU A 153 -11.01 1.62 5.49
C LEU A 153 -11.74 1.93 4.18
N PRO A 154 -11.18 2.74 3.28
CA PRO A 154 -11.83 3.07 2.02
C PRO A 154 -12.01 1.82 1.15
N GLN A 155 -13.19 1.67 0.55
CA GLN A 155 -13.53 0.58 -0.35
C GLN A 155 -12.97 0.86 -1.75
N LEU A 156 -12.48 -0.20 -2.42
CA LEU A 156 -12.07 -0.17 -3.80
C LEU A 156 -13.19 -0.74 -4.66
N PRO A 157 -13.66 -0.02 -5.70
CA PRO A 157 -14.62 -0.59 -6.63
C PRO A 157 -13.96 -1.65 -7.52
N ILE A 158 -14.54 -2.84 -7.56
CA ILE A 158 -14.02 -3.98 -8.31
C ILE A 158 -15.10 -4.64 -9.17
N THR A 159 -14.67 -5.30 -10.24
CA THR A 159 -15.50 -6.16 -11.07
C THR A 159 -14.68 -7.33 -11.62
N LEU A 160 -15.31 -8.21 -12.41
CA LEU A 160 -14.62 -9.27 -13.16
C LEU A 160 -14.34 -8.81 -14.58
N SER A 161 -13.15 -9.13 -15.08
CA SER A 161 -12.84 -9.05 -16.50
C SER A 161 -13.58 -10.14 -17.28
N SER A 162 -13.62 -10.06 -18.61
CA SER A 162 -14.17 -11.11 -19.49
C SER A 162 -13.46 -12.47 -19.35
N GLU A 163 -12.26 -12.46 -18.79
CA GLU A 163 -11.43 -13.66 -18.56
C GLU A 163 -11.60 -14.22 -17.14
N GLY A 164 -12.46 -13.61 -16.29
CA GLY A 164 -12.73 -14.07 -14.94
C GLY A 164 -11.68 -13.65 -13.90
N TYR A 165 -10.90 -12.59 -14.17
CA TYR A 165 -9.98 -12.01 -13.20
C TYR A 165 -10.58 -10.75 -12.56
N LEU A 166 -10.19 -10.48 -11.32
CA LEU A 166 -10.59 -9.27 -10.59
C LEU A 166 -9.84 -8.04 -11.14
N ILE A 167 -10.60 -7.01 -11.46
CA ILE A 167 -10.10 -5.71 -11.90
C ILE A 167 -10.73 -4.59 -11.07
N ALA A 168 -9.97 -3.51 -10.85
CA ALA A 168 -10.52 -2.27 -10.32
C ALA A 168 -11.27 -1.51 -11.40
N THR A 169 -12.37 -0.83 -11.03
CA THR A 169 -13.14 0.07 -11.91
C THR A 169 -12.94 1.54 -11.55
N GLY A 170 -12.00 1.83 -10.67
CA GLY A 170 -11.64 3.16 -10.21
C GLY A 170 -10.63 3.10 -9.07
N ASP A 171 -10.38 4.23 -8.42
CA ASP A 171 -9.54 4.29 -7.22
C ASP A 171 -10.36 4.05 -5.94
N PHE A 172 -9.69 3.95 -4.81
CA PHE A 172 -10.33 3.90 -3.49
C PHE A 172 -11.31 5.05 -3.29
N GLU A 173 -12.47 4.73 -2.72
CA GLU A 173 -13.46 5.73 -2.39
C GLU A 173 -13.12 6.45 -1.10
N GLY A 174 -12.21 7.36 -1.19
CA GLY A 174 -11.74 8.19 -0.08
C GLY A 174 -10.24 8.03 0.19
N PRO A 175 -9.71 8.85 1.08
CA PRO A 175 -8.28 8.91 1.33
C PRO A 175 -7.76 7.65 2.02
N VAL A 176 -6.63 7.15 1.55
CA VAL A 176 -5.92 5.98 2.10
C VAL A 176 -5.01 6.40 3.25
N GLY A 177 -5.05 5.65 4.37
CA GLY A 177 -4.15 5.85 5.51
C GLY A 177 -4.56 7.01 6.42
N ALA A 178 -3.64 7.47 7.26
CA ALA A 178 -3.85 8.61 8.14
C ALA A 178 -3.87 9.93 7.37
N GLY A 179 -4.70 10.89 7.79
CA GLY A 179 -4.62 12.27 7.27
C GLY A 179 -5.38 12.54 5.98
N GLY A 180 -6.55 11.96 5.80
CA GLY A 180 -7.49 12.40 4.77
C GLY A 180 -8.56 13.31 5.38
N GLU A 181 -8.41 14.60 5.27
CA GLU A 181 -9.51 15.58 5.30
C GLU A 181 -9.98 15.87 3.88
#